data_99c51ebd7885220b4fea19237f6fd654
#
_entry.id   99c51ebd7885220b4fea19237f6fd654
#
_cell.length_a   1.000
_cell.length_b   1.000
_cell.length_c   1.000
_cell.angle_alpha   90.00
_cell.angle_beta   90.00
_cell.angle_gamma   90.00
#
_symmetry.space_group_name_H-M   'P 1'
#
loop_
_entity.id
_entity.type
_entity.pdbx_description
1 polymer ?
#
loop_
_entity_poly.entity_id
_entity_poly.type
_entity_poly.pdbx_seq_one_letter_code
_entity_poly.pdbx_strand_id
1 'polypeptide(L)'
;MFLAWKEIKHSKTRFSLIIGVMVLVSYLVFFLVGLAYGLAQDNRTSIDKWDADGIILTDESNTNINMSMMPKGAINEVEADEAAVIGIAPNVIRKKGTSGDDAKINTTFFGIESDQFLMPEVIEGKAFENDDEVVADISLKEEEGIVIGDTLQLAGSDKEVEVVGFTEDAKFSVAPVLYTTVSSYQDVRFEQIDESEEGRVSAIVVRGSDGTVEGVDTGNEDLIVYPIADYINEIPGYTAQVLTFGLMIGFLVVIAAVVIGIFIYVLTMQKSSMFGVMKAQGISSG
;
A
#
# COMPACT_ATOMS: atom_id res chain seq x y z
N MET A 1 39.25 -17.90 -22.18
CA MET A 1 38.96 -17.71 -20.76
C MET A 1 40.19 -17.56 -19.87
N PHE A 2 41.24 -18.35 -20.05
CA PHE A 2 42.47 -18.32 -19.20
C PHE A 2 43.21 -16.94 -19.21
N LEU A 3 43.31 -16.28 -20.35
CA LEU A 3 43.95 -14.97 -20.50
C LEU A 3 43.16 -13.87 -19.79
N ALA A 4 41.84 -13.85 -19.90
CA ALA A 4 40.98 -12.87 -19.23
C ALA A 4 41.08 -13.00 -17.70
N TRP A 5 41.14 -14.23 -17.17
CA TRP A 5 41.33 -14.48 -15.75
C TRP A 5 42.67 -13.98 -15.20
N LYS A 6 43.77 -14.21 -15.98
CA LYS A 6 45.09 -13.68 -15.61
C LYS A 6 45.13 -12.14 -15.63
N GLU A 7 44.43 -11.51 -16.55
CA GLU A 7 44.35 -10.05 -16.66
C GLU A 7 43.59 -9.43 -15.48
N ILE A 8 42.45 -10.03 -15.09
CA ILE A 8 41.72 -9.64 -13.88
C ILE A 8 42.63 -9.75 -12.66
N LYS A 9 43.37 -10.83 -12.54
CA LYS A 9 44.32 -11.05 -11.44
C LYS A 9 45.48 -10.05 -11.41
N HIS A 10 45.94 -9.57 -12.56
CA HIS A 10 47.02 -8.58 -12.67
C HIS A 10 46.57 -7.16 -12.35
N SER A 11 45.29 -6.80 -12.66
CA SER A 11 44.75 -5.48 -12.45
C SER A 11 43.58 -5.49 -11.47
N LYS A 12 43.72 -6.21 -10.35
CA LYS A 12 42.65 -6.45 -9.35
C LYS A 12 41.95 -5.19 -8.90
N THR A 13 42.70 -4.15 -8.53
CA THR A 13 42.13 -2.89 -8.00
C THR A 13 41.18 -2.21 -8.99
N ARG A 14 41.54 -2.22 -10.28
CA ARG A 14 40.73 -1.59 -11.33
C ARG A 14 39.42 -2.37 -11.58
N PHE A 15 39.53 -3.69 -11.72
CA PHE A 15 38.37 -4.54 -11.91
C PHE A 15 37.45 -4.57 -10.68
N SER A 16 38.04 -4.59 -9.47
CA SER A 16 37.28 -4.51 -8.22
C SER A 16 36.50 -3.19 -8.11
N LEU A 17 37.11 -2.07 -8.51
CA LEU A 17 36.43 -0.75 -8.52
C LEU A 17 35.27 -0.74 -9.49
N ILE A 18 35.44 -1.25 -10.72
CA ILE A 18 34.37 -1.32 -11.72
C ILE A 18 33.22 -2.20 -11.24
N ILE A 19 33.55 -3.40 -10.76
CA ILE A 19 32.56 -4.34 -10.21
C ILE A 19 31.86 -3.71 -9.01
N GLY A 20 32.60 -3.06 -8.10
CA GLY A 20 32.06 -2.36 -6.95
C GLY A 20 31.03 -1.29 -7.32
N VAL A 21 31.34 -0.45 -8.32
CA VAL A 21 30.41 0.56 -8.83
C VAL A 21 29.18 -0.08 -9.47
N MET A 22 29.35 -1.12 -10.28
CA MET A 22 28.23 -1.83 -10.90
C MET A 22 27.32 -2.47 -9.84
N VAL A 23 27.89 -3.12 -8.83
CA VAL A 23 27.14 -3.71 -7.71
C VAL A 23 26.38 -2.63 -6.93
N LEU A 24 27.04 -1.50 -6.64
CA LEU A 24 26.41 -0.40 -5.91
C LEU A 24 25.23 0.21 -6.69
N VAL A 25 25.42 0.45 -8.00
CA VAL A 25 24.33 0.99 -8.84
C VAL A 25 23.18 -0.01 -8.95
N SER A 26 23.48 -1.29 -9.18
CA SER A 26 22.45 -2.33 -9.20
C SER A 26 21.68 -2.43 -7.87
N TYR A 27 22.40 -2.38 -6.75
CA TYR A 27 21.81 -2.37 -5.42
C TYR A 27 20.85 -1.19 -5.23
N LEU A 28 21.27 0.02 -5.64
CA LEU A 28 20.41 1.21 -5.54
C LEU A 28 19.14 1.09 -6.39
N VAL A 29 19.26 0.54 -7.61
CA VAL A 29 18.09 0.31 -8.49
C VAL A 29 17.12 -0.66 -7.83
N PHE A 30 17.59 -1.82 -7.39
CA PHE A 30 16.73 -2.83 -6.76
C PHE A 30 16.13 -2.35 -5.44
N PHE A 31 16.93 -1.65 -4.63
CA PHE A 31 16.43 -1.07 -3.38
C PHE A 31 15.30 -0.06 -3.63
N LEU A 32 15.49 0.86 -4.60
CA LEU A 32 14.48 1.86 -4.91
C LEU A 32 13.20 1.23 -5.52
N VAL A 33 13.36 0.21 -6.37
CA VAL A 33 12.21 -0.53 -6.92
C VAL A 33 11.44 -1.25 -5.81
N GLY A 34 12.14 -1.92 -4.89
CA GLY A 34 11.52 -2.59 -3.76
C GLY A 34 10.79 -1.62 -2.82
N LEU A 35 11.43 -0.48 -2.52
CA LEU A 35 10.82 0.57 -1.69
C LEU A 35 9.56 1.15 -2.36
N ALA A 36 9.65 1.47 -3.66
CA ALA A 36 8.52 2.00 -4.42
C ALA A 36 7.34 1.02 -4.46
N TYR A 37 7.62 -0.26 -4.67
CA TYR A 37 6.61 -1.31 -4.68
C TYR A 37 5.96 -1.47 -3.29
N GLY A 38 6.77 -1.60 -2.23
CA GLY A 38 6.25 -1.75 -0.86
C GLY A 38 5.35 -0.57 -0.47
N LEU A 39 5.81 0.66 -0.70
CA LEU A 39 5.01 1.84 -0.38
C LEU A 39 3.71 1.93 -1.20
N ALA A 40 3.73 1.53 -2.47
CA ALA A 40 2.53 1.48 -3.30
C ALA A 40 1.54 0.45 -2.76
N GLN A 41 2.02 -0.71 -2.32
CA GLN A 41 1.19 -1.75 -1.71
C GLN A 41 0.59 -1.29 -0.37
N ASP A 42 1.38 -0.67 0.51
CA ASP A 42 0.91 -0.17 1.81
C ASP A 42 -0.21 0.87 1.71
N ASN A 43 -0.42 1.49 0.54
CA ASN A 43 -1.57 2.37 0.33
C ASN A 43 -2.89 1.63 0.12
N ARG A 44 -2.86 0.37 -0.31
CA ARG A 44 -4.03 -0.30 -0.90
C ARG A 44 -4.28 -1.74 -0.45
N THR A 45 -3.38 -2.35 0.34
CA THR A 45 -3.50 -3.79 0.69
C THR A 45 -4.84 -4.14 1.31
N SER A 46 -5.40 -3.27 2.16
CA SER A 46 -6.74 -3.48 2.73
C SER A 46 -7.84 -3.52 1.66
N ILE A 47 -7.71 -2.69 0.60
CA ILE A 47 -8.68 -2.64 -0.50
C ILE A 47 -8.55 -3.89 -1.39
N ASP A 48 -7.33 -4.33 -1.66
CA ASP A 48 -7.07 -5.54 -2.45
C ASP A 48 -7.71 -6.78 -1.82
N LYS A 49 -7.83 -6.81 -0.48
CA LYS A 49 -8.49 -7.90 0.26
C LYS A 49 -10.01 -7.93 0.14
N TRP A 50 -10.64 -6.85 -0.26
CA TRP A 50 -12.09 -6.84 -0.43
C TRP A 50 -12.55 -7.78 -1.55
N ASP A 51 -11.64 -8.10 -2.50
CA ASP A 51 -11.99 -8.88 -3.69
C ASP A 51 -13.27 -8.33 -4.34
N ALA A 52 -13.30 -7.01 -4.48
CA ALA A 52 -14.47 -6.25 -4.91
C ALA A 52 -14.23 -5.65 -6.30
N ASP A 53 -15.32 -5.47 -7.04
CA ASP A 53 -15.29 -4.91 -8.39
C ASP A 53 -15.43 -3.39 -8.37
N GLY A 54 -16.13 -2.86 -7.36
CA GLY A 54 -16.38 -1.43 -7.28
C GLY A 54 -16.64 -0.90 -5.88
N ILE A 55 -16.66 0.41 -5.81
CA ILE A 55 -17.03 1.18 -4.62
C ILE A 55 -17.99 2.29 -5.00
N ILE A 56 -18.99 2.50 -4.17
CA ILE A 56 -19.98 3.56 -4.32
C ILE A 56 -19.65 4.66 -3.33
N LEU A 57 -19.49 5.87 -3.84
CA LEU A 57 -19.23 7.09 -3.06
C LEU A 57 -20.28 8.16 -3.41
N THR A 58 -20.43 9.15 -2.56
CA THR A 58 -21.22 10.34 -2.90
C THR A 58 -20.51 11.15 -3.99
N ASP A 59 -21.26 11.70 -4.95
CA ASP A 59 -20.74 12.53 -6.05
C ASP A 59 -19.90 13.71 -5.52
N GLU A 60 -20.39 14.40 -4.49
CA GLU A 60 -19.70 15.54 -3.88
C GLU A 60 -18.37 15.17 -3.18
N SER A 61 -18.08 13.90 -2.94
CA SER A 61 -16.85 13.45 -2.29
C SER A 61 -15.60 13.59 -3.16
N ASN A 62 -15.77 13.80 -4.47
CA ASN A 62 -14.68 13.87 -5.45
C ASN A 62 -13.71 12.68 -5.29
N THR A 63 -14.27 11.46 -5.28
CA THR A 63 -13.55 10.17 -5.09
C THR A 63 -12.81 10.00 -3.76
N ASN A 64 -12.86 10.98 -2.88
CA ASN A 64 -12.21 10.89 -1.57
C ASN A 64 -13.16 10.25 -0.54
N ILE A 65 -12.91 8.98 -0.18
CA ILE A 65 -13.75 8.24 0.76
C ILE A 65 -13.88 8.91 2.13
N ASN A 66 -12.87 9.67 2.55
CA ASN A 66 -12.94 10.40 3.83
C ASN A 66 -13.94 11.58 3.79
N MET A 67 -14.30 12.04 2.59
CA MET A 67 -15.29 13.09 2.36
C MET A 67 -16.67 12.53 2.01
N SER A 68 -16.73 11.26 1.61
CA SER A 68 -17.98 10.58 1.32
C SER A 68 -18.73 10.22 2.60
N MET A 69 -20.03 10.45 2.58
CA MET A 69 -20.91 10.17 3.71
C MET A 69 -22.33 9.93 3.19
N MET A 70 -22.86 8.76 3.48
CA MET A 70 -24.20 8.34 3.07
C MET A 70 -24.93 7.60 4.20
N PRO A 71 -26.26 7.51 4.20
CA PRO A 71 -27.00 6.66 5.12
C PRO A 71 -26.64 5.18 4.89
N LYS A 72 -26.56 4.39 5.95
CA LYS A 72 -26.34 2.93 5.87
C LYS A 72 -27.43 2.26 5.02
N GLY A 73 -28.66 2.73 5.13
CA GLY A 73 -29.81 2.22 4.39
C GLY A 73 -29.72 2.39 2.87
N ALA A 74 -28.80 3.22 2.35
CA ALA A 74 -28.59 3.33 0.91
C ALA A 74 -28.20 1.99 0.26
N ILE A 75 -27.61 1.05 1.02
CA ILE A 75 -27.31 -0.30 0.53
C ILE A 75 -28.55 -1.04 0.02
N ASN A 76 -29.73 -0.76 0.58
CA ASN A 76 -30.98 -1.42 0.20
C ASN A 76 -31.50 -1.00 -1.19
N GLU A 77 -31.00 0.10 -1.73
CA GLU A 77 -31.35 0.62 -3.07
C GLU A 77 -30.34 0.15 -4.13
N VAL A 78 -29.18 -0.42 -3.70
CA VAL A 78 -28.11 -0.87 -4.60
C VAL A 78 -28.47 -2.22 -5.21
N GLU A 79 -28.48 -2.29 -6.54
CA GLU A 79 -28.61 -3.53 -7.29
C GLU A 79 -27.22 -4.02 -7.70
N ALA A 80 -26.68 -5.02 -6.98
CA ALA A 80 -25.41 -5.68 -7.23
C ALA A 80 -25.50 -7.15 -6.78
N ASP A 81 -24.53 -7.99 -7.18
CA ASP A 81 -24.50 -9.41 -6.74
C ASP A 81 -24.26 -9.50 -5.25
N GLU A 82 -23.32 -8.72 -4.73
CA GLU A 82 -23.06 -8.52 -3.30
C GLU A 82 -22.75 -7.06 -3.00
N ALA A 83 -23.23 -6.57 -1.88
CA ALA A 83 -22.95 -5.23 -1.40
C ALA A 83 -22.61 -5.26 0.09
N ALA A 84 -21.68 -4.40 0.52
CA ALA A 84 -21.25 -4.28 1.89
C ALA A 84 -21.01 -2.81 2.27
N VAL A 85 -21.43 -2.39 3.46
CA VAL A 85 -21.17 -1.05 3.96
C VAL A 85 -19.79 -0.94 4.59
N ILE A 86 -19.15 0.21 4.45
CA ILE A 86 -17.89 0.51 5.11
C ILE A 86 -17.86 1.94 5.64
N GLY A 87 -17.44 2.09 6.88
CA GLY A 87 -17.09 3.36 7.48
C GLY A 87 -15.58 3.51 7.59
N ILE A 88 -15.00 4.64 7.18
CA ILE A 88 -13.57 4.89 7.26
C ILE A 88 -13.29 6.13 8.10
N ALA A 89 -12.47 5.95 9.16
CA ALA A 89 -12.08 7.03 10.07
C ALA A 89 -10.58 6.99 10.35
N PRO A 90 -9.77 7.84 9.68
CA PRO A 90 -8.38 8.05 10.09
C PRO A 90 -8.32 8.56 11.53
N ASN A 91 -7.44 7.96 12.33
CA ASN A 91 -7.29 8.32 13.73
C ASN A 91 -5.84 8.09 14.20
N VAL A 92 -5.52 8.63 15.37
CA VAL A 92 -4.26 8.40 16.05
C VAL A 92 -4.55 7.64 17.34
N ILE A 93 -3.85 6.53 17.54
CA ILE A 93 -3.98 5.71 18.75
C ILE A 93 -2.67 5.71 19.55
N ARG A 94 -2.76 5.22 20.78
CA ARG A 94 -1.62 4.83 21.62
C ARG A 94 -2.00 3.64 22.48
N LYS A 95 -1.01 2.84 22.85
CA LYS A 95 -1.23 1.79 23.86
C LYS A 95 -1.53 2.45 25.21
N LYS A 96 -2.57 1.98 25.90
CA LYS A 96 -2.96 2.48 27.23
C LYS A 96 -1.78 2.42 28.22
N GLY A 97 -1.57 3.51 28.94
CA GLY A 97 -0.45 3.63 29.89
C GLY A 97 0.85 4.12 29.28
N THR A 98 0.95 4.32 27.98
CA THR A 98 2.07 4.99 27.33
C THR A 98 1.81 6.50 27.20
N SER A 99 2.89 7.30 27.15
CA SER A 99 2.78 8.75 27.02
C SER A 99 3.94 9.29 26.19
N GLY A 100 3.71 10.46 25.57
CA GLY A 100 4.67 11.11 24.69
C GLY A 100 4.27 11.03 23.21
N ASP A 101 4.97 11.79 22.38
CA ASP A 101 4.67 11.84 20.95
C ASP A 101 5.13 10.56 20.23
N ASP A 102 6.17 9.92 20.69
CA ASP A 102 6.70 8.66 20.14
C ASP A 102 5.77 7.45 20.36
N ALA A 103 4.77 7.59 21.25
CA ALA A 103 3.77 6.55 21.50
C ALA A 103 2.52 6.69 20.61
N LYS A 104 2.47 7.71 19.75
CA LYS A 104 1.36 7.97 18.84
C LYS A 104 1.53 7.19 17.54
N ILE A 105 0.52 6.40 17.19
CA ILE A 105 0.49 5.58 15.98
C ILE A 105 -0.68 6.06 15.11
N ASN A 106 -0.39 6.43 13.86
CA ASN A 106 -1.43 6.73 12.89
C ASN A 106 -2.09 5.43 12.44
N THR A 107 -3.42 5.37 12.48
CA THR A 107 -4.21 4.21 12.07
C THR A 107 -5.44 4.66 11.31
N THR A 108 -6.12 3.72 10.67
CA THR A 108 -7.43 3.95 10.07
C THR A 108 -8.41 2.92 10.59
N PHE A 109 -9.53 3.38 11.15
CA PHE A 109 -10.63 2.50 11.56
C PHE A 109 -11.48 2.16 10.34
N PHE A 110 -11.75 0.87 10.13
CA PHE A 110 -12.71 0.35 9.17
C PHE A 110 -13.89 -0.25 9.94
N GLY A 111 -15.01 0.49 9.94
CA GLY A 111 -16.28 0.02 10.48
C GLY A 111 -17.01 -0.80 9.43
N ILE A 112 -17.22 -2.08 9.72
CA ILE A 112 -17.84 -3.04 8.82
C ILE A 112 -18.88 -3.88 9.58
N GLU A 113 -19.77 -4.54 8.84
CA GLU A 113 -20.65 -5.56 9.41
C GLU A 113 -19.94 -6.93 9.34
N SER A 114 -19.94 -7.66 10.46
CA SER A 114 -19.16 -8.91 10.59
C SER A 114 -19.66 -10.06 9.71
N ASP A 115 -20.89 -9.99 9.22
CA ASP A 115 -21.52 -10.96 8.33
C ASP A 115 -21.34 -10.65 6.84
N GLN A 116 -20.72 -9.53 6.51
CA GLN A 116 -20.45 -9.10 5.13
C GLN A 116 -19.06 -9.53 4.66
N PHE A 117 -18.86 -9.55 3.34
CA PHE A 117 -17.62 -10.05 2.70
C PHE A 117 -16.37 -9.18 2.98
N LEU A 118 -16.52 -8.02 3.59
CA LEU A 118 -15.40 -7.15 3.97
C LEU A 118 -14.66 -7.62 5.23
N MET A 119 -15.20 -8.61 5.95
CA MET A 119 -14.55 -9.16 7.14
C MET A 119 -13.21 -9.80 6.77
N PRO A 120 -12.07 -9.33 7.33
CA PRO A 120 -10.77 -9.87 6.98
C PRO A 120 -10.57 -11.28 7.58
N GLU A 121 -9.71 -12.09 6.97
CA GLU A 121 -9.23 -13.32 7.56
C GLU A 121 -8.42 -13.00 8.83
N VAL A 122 -8.84 -13.54 9.97
CA VAL A 122 -8.13 -13.39 11.25
C VAL A 122 -7.07 -14.47 11.35
N ILE A 123 -5.79 -14.06 11.37
CA ILE A 123 -4.64 -14.99 11.43
C ILE A 123 -4.23 -15.34 12.85
N GLU A 124 -4.49 -14.46 13.82
CA GLU A 124 -4.26 -14.67 15.25
C GLU A 124 -5.44 -14.10 16.06
N GLY A 125 -5.85 -14.78 17.12
CA GLY A 125 -6.92 -14.33 18.01
C GLY A 125 -8.30 -14.71 17.50
N LYS A 126 -9.25 -13.79 17.59
CA LYS A 126 -10.66 -13.95 17.18
C LYS A 126 -11.16 -12.72 16.42
N ALA A 127 -12.27 -12.88 15.69
CA ALA A 127 -13.01 -11.75 15.14
C ALA A 127 -13.58 -10.87 16.26
N PHE A 128 -13.82 -9.59 15.96
CA PHE A 128 -14.54 -8.72 16.89
C PHE A 128 -16.03 -9.10 16.95
N GLU A 129 -16.61 -8.97 18.13
CA GLU A 129 -18.03 -9.21 18.40
C GLU A 129 -18.71 -8.00 19.03
N ASN A 130 -17.92 -7.11 19.65
CA ASN A 130 -18.41 -5.96 20.39
C ASN A 130 -17.83 -4.65 19.83
N ASP A 131 -18.45 -3.52 20.13
CA ASP A 131 -18.06 -2.19 19.64
C ASP A 131 -16.73 -1.69 20.20
N ASP A 132 -16.25 -2.26 21.28
CA ASP A 132 -14.96 -1.96 21.91
C ASP A 132 -13.83 -2.92 21.48
N GLU A 133 -14.11 -3.85 20.57
CA GLU A 133 -13.14 -4.81 20.04
C GLU A 133 -12.65 -4.44 18.65
N VAL A 134 -11.36 -4.71 18.37
CA VAL A 134 -10.77 -4.50 17.03
C VAL A 134 -9.93 -5.71 16.60
N VAL A 135 -9.98 -6.00 15.29
CA VAL A 135 -8.98 -6.83 14.60
C VAL A 135 -8.00 -5.88 13.91
N ALA A 136 -6.73 -5.96 14.28
CA ALA A 136 -5.69 -5.04 13.85
C ALA A 136 -4.80 -5.62 12.75
N ASP A 137 -4.21 -4.76 11.92
CA ASP A 137 -3.12 -5.17 11.03
C ASP A 137 -1.92 -5.68 11.83
N ILE A 138 -1.30 -6.77 11.36
CA ILE A 138 -0.19 -7.44 12.05
C ILE A 138 1.03 -6.54 12.24
N SER A 139 1.21 -5.49 11.42
CA SER A 139 2.30 -4.55 11.59
C SER A 139 2.27 -3.83 12.94
N LEU A 140 1.10 -3.63 13.56
CA LEU A 140 1.00 -3.08 14.91
C LEU A 140 1.64 -4.00 15.96
N LYS A 141 1.64 -5.32 15.74
CA LYS A 141 2.35 -6.27 16.59
C LYS A 141 3.85 -6.26 16.30
N GLU A 142 4.23 -6.26 15.03
CA GLU A 142 5.61 -6.42 14.61
C GLU A 142 6.44 -5.15 14.81
N GLU A 143 5.86 -3.98 14.54
CA GLU A 143 6.55 -2.69 14.56
C GLU A 143 6.37 -1.97 15.92
N GLU A 144 5.19 -2.08 16.54
CA GLU A 144 4.81 -1.32 17.75
C GLU A 144 4.68 -2.19 19.00
N GLY A 145 4.79 -3.51 18.87
CA GLY A 145 4.74 -4.44 20.01
C GLY A 145 3.37 -4.54 20.68
N ILE A 146 2.29 -4.23 19.95
CA ILE A 146 0.91 -4.40 20.42
C ILE A 146 0.58 -5.88 20.39
N VAL A 147 -0.11 -6.38 21.43
CA VAL A 147 -0.50 -7.79 21.54
C VAL A 147 -2.01 -7.92 21.81
N ILE A 148 -2.55 -9.12 21.58
CA ILE A 148 -3.95 -9.43 21.89
C ILE A 148 -4.22 -9.16 23.38
N GLY A 149 -5.33 -8.48 23.68
CA GLY A 149 -5.72 -8.02 25.02
C GLY A 149 -5.18 -6.64 25.39
N ASP A 150 -4.32 -6.03 24.56
CA ASP A 150 -3.92 -4.64 24.77
C ASP A 150 -5.08 -3.68 24.50
N THR A 151 -5.20 -2.68 25.35
CA THR A 151 -6.15 -1.58 25.17
C THR A 151 -5.45 -0.43 24.43
N LEU A 152 -6.06 0.03 23.37
CA LEU A 152 -5.64 1.18 22.57
C LEU A 152 -6.52 2.38 22.92
N GLN A 153 -5.92 3.50 23.25
CA GLN A 153 -6.62 4.75 23.53
C GLN A 153 -6.56 5.66 22.29
N LEU A 154 -7.70 6.22 21.89
CA LEU A 154 -7.79 7.18 20.81
C LEU A 154 -7.25 8.54 21.23
N ALA A 155 -6.49 9.20 20.36
CA ALA A 155 -5.97 10.53 20.64
C ALA A 155 -7.10 11.57 20.67
N GLY A 156 -7.08 12.42 21.70
CA GLY A 156 -8.07 13.48 21.86
C GLY A 156 -9.43 13.01 22.40
N SER A 157 -9.56 11.74 22.77
CA SER A 157 -10.77 11.14 23.33
C SER A 157 -10.42 10.23 24.50
N ASP A 158 -11.40 9.97 25.35
CA ASP A 158 -11.30 8.95 26.40
C ASP A 158 -11.73 7.56 25.91
N LYS A 159 -11.98 7.43 24.62
CA LYS A 159 -12.38 6.16 24.00
C LYS A 159 -11.21 5.18 23.95
N GLU A 160 -11.55 3.94 24.20
CA GLU A 160 -10.61 2.81 24.22
C GLU A 160 -11.17 1.65 23.44
N VAL A 161 -10.31 0.92 22.75
CA VAL A 161 -10.66 -0.32 22.07
C VAL A 161 -9.65 -1.42 22.44
N GLU A 162 -10.11 -2.67 22.50
CA GLU A 162 -9.29 -3.83 22.80
C GLU A 162 -8.91 -4.58 21.53
N VAL A 163 -7.63 -4.93 21.39
CA VAL A 163 -7.15 -5.77 20.28
C VAL A 163 -7.49 -7.22 20.58
N VAL A 164 -8.41 -7.80 19.81
CA VAL A 164 -8.87 -9.20 19.99
C VAL A 164 -8.31 -10.15 18.93
N GLY A 165 -7.78 -9.62 17.83
CA GLY A 165 -7.18 -10.42 16.77
C GLY A 165 -6.28 -9.61 15.86
N PHE A 166 -5.54 -10.32 15.01
CA PHE A 166 -4.70 -9.74 13.97
C PHE A 166 -5.03 -10.32 12.60
N THR A 167 -4.89 -9.48 11.58
CA THR A 167 -4.93 -9.83 10.16
C THR A 167 -3.66 -9.32 9.50
N GLU A 168 -3.27 -9.89 8.37
CA GLU A 168 -2.11 -9.41 7.60
C GLU A 168 -2.54 -8.59 6.38
N ASP A 169 -1.61 -7.85 5.77
CA ASP A 169 -1.84 -7.05 4.57
C ASP A 169 -3.08 -6.14 4.67
N ALA A 170 -3.21 -5.41 5.75
CA ALA A 170 -4.36 -4.55 6.03
C ALA A 170 -3.93 -3.10 6.30
N LYS A 171 -3.25 -2.49 5.32
CA LYS A 171 -2.90 -1.07 5.34
C LYS A 171 -3.74 -0.27 4.36
N PHE A 172 -4.10 0.95 4.76
CA PHE A 172 -4.79 1.94 3.94
C PHE A 172 -4.11 3.30 4.07
N SER A 173 -3.73 3.92 2.94
CA SER A 173 -2.95 5.17 2.92
C SER A 173 -1.71 5.08 3.82
N VAL A 174 -1.00 3.94 3.74
CA VAL A 174 0.22 3.62 4.53
C VAL A 174 -0.04 3.37 6.02
N ALA A 175 -1.23 3.64 6.53
CA ALA A 175 -1.59 3.43 7.93
C ALA A 175 -2.16 2.01 8.16
N PRO A 176 -1.81 1.32 9.25
CA PRO A 176 -2.44 0.05 9.63
C PRO A 176 -3.93 0.26 9.91
N VAL A 177 -4.74 -0.71 9.47
CA VAL A 177 -6.19 -0.71 9.64
C VAL A 177 -6.57 -1.42 10.94
N LEU A 178 -7.57 -0.86 11.61
CA LEU A 178 -8.29 -1.47 12.72
C LEU A 178 -9.72 -1.76 12.27
N TYR A 179 -10.05 -3.02 12.07
CA TYR A 179 -11.41 -3.46 11.73
C TYR A 179 -12.26 -3.52 12.99
N THR A 180 -13.46 -2.97 12.92
CA THR A 180 -14.41 -2.89 14.03
C THR A 180 -15.84 -2.84 13.51
N THR A 181 -16.83 -2.72 14.39
CA THR A 181 -18.23 -2.56 13.99
C THR A 181 -18.52 -1.20 13.38
N VAL A 182 -19.60 -1.09 12.60
CA VAL A 182 -20.09 0.21 12.09
C VAL A 182 -20.42 1.16 13.24
N SER A 183 -21.00 0.65 14.32
CA SER A 183 -21.32 1.45 15.54
C SER A 183 -20.07 2.04 16.17
N SER A 184 -18.98 1.24 16.31
CA SER A 184 -17.69 1.72 16.81
C SER A 184 -17.10 2.79 15.90
N TYR A 185 -17.12 2.59 14.57
CA TYR A 185 -16.70 3.60 13.61
C TYR A 185 -17.48 4.92 13.78
N GLN A 186 -18.81 4.84 13.89
CA GLN A 186 -19.65 6.03 14.07
C GLN A 186 -19.28 6.77 15.36
N ASP A 187 -19.05 6.04 16.44
CA ASP A 187 -18.62 6.61 17.71
C ASP A 187 -17.22 7.26 17.61
N VAL A 188 -16.27 6.60 16.92
CA VAL A 188 -14.91 7.16 16.67
C VAL A 188 -14.96 8.43 15.83
N ARG A 189 -15.81 8.47 14.80
CA ARG A 189 -15.83 9.56 13.82
C ARG A 189 -16.74 10.72 14.22
N PHE A 190 -17.90 10.41 14.81
CA PHE A 190 -18.97 11.38 15.05
C PHE A 190 -19.29 11.58 16.53
N GLU A 191 -18.70 10.80 17.43
CA GLU A 191 -19.05 10.75 18.86
C GLU A 191 -20.56 10.47 19.09
N GLN A 192 -21.17 9.80 18.13
CA GLN A 192 -22.61 9.47 18.13
C GLN A 192 -22.82 8.17 17.37
N ILE A 193 -23.51 7.23 17.99
CA ILE A 193 -23.93 5.97 17.37
C ILE A 193 -25.38 6.13 16.88
N ASP A 194 -25.61 5.71 15.64
CA ASP A 194 -26.93 5.61 15.04
C ASP A 194 -27.04 4.26 14.32
N GLU A 195 -27.71 3.30 14.96
CA GLU A 195 -27.91 1.95 14.45
C GLU A 195 -29.02 1.85 13.39
N SER A 196 -29.78 2.95 13.19
CA SER A 196 -30.85 2.98 12.19
C SER A 196 -30.29 2.98 10.76
N GLU A 197 -31.18 2.85 9.78
CA GLU A 197 -30.84 3.00 8.35
C GLU A 197 -30.29 4.39 7.99
N GLU A 198 -30.57 5.41 8.80
CA GLU A 198 -30.03 6.78 8.66
C GLU A 198 -28.61 6.90 9.21
N GLY A 199 -28.10 5.88 9.91
CA GLY A 199 -26.75 5.83 10.45
C GLY A 199 -25.72 5.99 9.33
N ARG A 200 -24.68 6.80 9.58
CA ARG A 200 -23.73 7.23 8.54
C ARG A 200 -22.63 6.21 8.32
N VAL A 201 -22.35 5.96 7.04
CA VAL A 201 -21.19 5.18 6.55
C VAL A 201 -20.44 5.98 5.50
N SER A 202 -19.21 5.56 5.17
CA SER A 202 -18.39 6.28 4.18
C SER A 202 -18.67 5.83 2.76
N ALA A 203 -18.94 4.54 2.55
CA ALA A 203 -19.10 3.96 1.22
C ALA A 203 -19.88 2.64 1.27
N ILE A 204 -20.27 2.18 0.08
CA ILE A 204 -20.76 0.83 -0.15
C ILE A 204 -19.77 0.17 -1.13
N VAL A 205 -19.25 -0.99 -0.76
CA VAL A 205 -18.36 -1.81 -1.61
C VAL A 205 -19.20 -2.86 -2.29
N VAL A 206 -18.99 -3.07 -3.59
CA VAL A 206 -19.82 -3.97 -4.39
C VAL A 206 -19.03 -5.00 -5.16
N ARG A 207 -19.62 -6.19 -5.32
CA ARG A 207 -19.25 -7.19 -6.31
C ARG A 207 -20.34 -7.22 -7.35
N GLY A 208 -19.96 -7.01 -8.60
CA GLY A 208 -20.86 -7.04 -9.72
C GLY A 208 -20.82 -8.36 -10.47
N SER A 209 -21.72 -8.50 -11.44
CA SER A 209 -21.75 -9.67 -12.29
C SER A 209 -20.49 -9.71 -13.18
N ASP A 210 -19.93 -10.91 -13.34
CA ASP A 210 -18.77 -11.15 -14.21
C ASP A 210 -17.49 -10.34 -13.83
N GLY A 211 -17.35 -9.92 -12.58
CA GLY A 211 -16.16 -9.18 -12.10
C GLY A 211 -16.09 -7.75 -12.64
N THR A 212 -17.23 -7.11 -12.88
CA THR A 212 -17.33 -5.74 -13.37
C THR A 212 -18.39 -4.94 -12.64
N VAL A 213 -18.30 -3.63 -12.70
CA VAL A 213 -19.35 -2.73 -12.19
C VAL A 213 -20.44 -2.42 -13.23
N GLU A 214 -20.36 -3.04 -14.43
CA GLU A 214 -21.38 -2.86 -15.46
C GLU A 214 -22.71 -3.48 -14.99
N GLY A 215 -23.76 -2.65 -14.92
CA GLY A 215 -25.08 -3.08 -14.43
C GLY A 215 -25.32 -2.89 -12.95
N VAL A 216 -24.34 -2.41 -12.17
CA VAL A 216 -24.57 -1.97 -10.79
C VAL A 216 -25.40 -0.67 -10.86
N ASP A 217 -26.57 -0.68 -10.21
CA ASP A 217 -27.42 0.49 -10.07
C ASP A 217 -27.44 0.92 -8.59
N THR A 218 -27.27 2.20 -8.35
CA THR A 218 -27.28 2.76 -6.99
C THR A 218 -28.67 3.15 -6.51
N GLY A 219 -29.64 3.22 -7.42
CA GLY A 219 -30.99 3.73 -7.13
C GLY A 219 -31.02 5.23 -6.77
N ASN A 220 -29.88 5.91 -6.75
CA ASN A 220 -29.74 7.29 -6.30
C ASN A 220 -28.72 8.05 -7.18
N GLU A 221 -29.10 9.19 -7.75
CA GLU A 221 -28.25 10.00 -8.64
C GLU A 221 -27.07 10.67 -7.90
N ASP A 222 -27.16 10.83 -6.58
CA ASP A 222 -26.10 11.40 -5.75
C ASP A 222 -24.98 10.39 -5.41
N LEU A 223 -25.16 9.12 -5.78
CA LEU A 223 -24.22 8.03 -5.53
C LEU A 223 -23.59 7.53 -6.83
N ILE A 224 -22.27 7.54 -6.87
CA ILE A 224 -21.50 7.17 -8.06
C ILE A 224 -20.74 5.87 -7.83
N VAL A 225 -20.84 4.94 -8.76
CA VAL A 225 -20.07 3.69 -8.77
C VAL A 225 -18.73 3.94 -9.44
N TYR A 226 -17.65 3.62 -8.75
CA TYR A 226 -16.29 3.64 -9.30
C TYR A 226 -15.75 2.22 -9.36
N PRO A 227 -15.18 1.78 -10.52
CA PRO A 227 -14.39 0.56 -10.56
C PRO A 227 -13.28 0.62 -9.51
N ILE A 228 -13.03 -0.48 -8.81
CA ILE A 228 -12.06 -0.49 -7.70
C ILE A 228 -10.65 -0.09 -8.15
N ALA A 229 -10.26 -0.46 -9.37
CA ALA A 229 -8.97 -0.08 -9.94
C ALA A 229 -8.84 1.43 -10.17
N ASP A 230 -9.92 2.09 -10.60
CA ASP A 230 -9.95 3.53 -10.80
C ASP A 230 -9.93 4.27 -9.47
N TYR A 231 -10.72 3.80 -8.50
CA TYR A 231 -10.73 4.34 -7.14
C TYR A 231 -9.35 4.29 -6.48
N ILE A 232 -8.60 3.18 -6.62
CA ILE A 232 -7.25 3.07 -6.06
C ILE A 232 -6.33 4.17 -6.61
N ASN A 233 -6.44 4.52 -7.90
CA ASN A 233 -5.64 5.57 -8.49
C ASN A 233 -5.99 6.98 -7.97
N GLU A 234 -7.21 7.15 -7.44
CA GLU A 234 -7.69 8.40 -6.85
C GLU A 234 -7.43 8.50 -5.33
N ILE A 235 -6.88 7.46 -4.71
CA ILE A 235 -6.45 7.55 -3.29
C ILE A 235 -5.49 8.73 -3.13
N PRO A 236 -5.75 9.66 -2.19
CA PRO A 236 -4.95 10.86 -2.04
C PRO A 236 -3.45 10.59 -1.92
N GLY A 237 -2.68 11.10 -2.88
CA GLY A 237 -1.23 10.95 -2.93
C GLY A 237 -0.70 9.70 -3.63
N TYR A 238 -1.52 8.66 -3.86
CA TYR A 238 -1.09 7.39 -4.47
C TYR A 238 -0.48 7.58 -5.86
N THR A 239 -1.23 8.16 -6.79
CA THR A 239 -0.78 8.38 -8.18
C THR A 239 0.45 9.28 -8.24
N ALA A 240 0.50 10.37 -7.44
CA ALA A 240 1.67 11.24 -7.37
C ALA A 240 2.92 10.51 -6.87
N GLN A 241 2.77 9.63 -5.88
CA GLN A 241 3.82 8.79 -5.33
C GLN A 241 4.34 7.78 -6.38
N VAL A 242 3.46 7.04 -7.03
CA VAL A 242 3.81 6.05 -8.07
C VAL A 242 4.55 6.72 -9.23
N LEU A 243 4.07 7.87 -9.71
CA LEU A 243 4.73 8.63 -10.77
C LEU A 243 6.11 9.15 -10.34
N THR A 244 6.23 9.66 -9.12
CA THR A 244 7.52 10.16 -8.59
C THR A 244 8.56 9.05 -8.52
N PHE A 245 8.22 7.90 -7.95
CA PHE A 245 9.12 6.75 -7.91
C PHE A 245 9.43 6.21 -9.31
N GLY A 246 8.45 6.15 -10.20
CA GLY A 246 8.64 5.76 -11.59
C GLY A 246 9.66 6.64 -12.32
N LEU A 247 9.58 7.96 -12.15
CA LEU A 247 10.55 8.91 -12.70
C LEU A 247 11.95 8.72 -12.07
N MET A 248 12.04 8.58 -10.74
CA MET A 248 13.31 8.36 -10.05
C MET A 248 14.00 7.07 -10.53
N ILE A 249 13.27 5.98 -10.65
CA ILE A 249 13.78 4.71 -11.16
C ILE A 249 14.22 4.87 -12.62
N GLY A 250 13.43 5.53 -13.45
CA GLY A 250 13.77 5.80 -14.84
C GLY A 250 15.08 6.57 -14.99
N PHE A 251 15.26 7.67 -14.25
CA PHE A 251 16.52 8.41 -14.23
C PHE A 251 17.70 7.58 -13.74
N LEU A 252 17.50 6.78 -12.69
CA LEU A 252 18.57 5.94 -12.15
C LEU A 252 19.02 4.87 -13.15
N VAL A 253 18.10 4.29 -13.90
CA VAL A 253 18.42 3.32 -14.98
C VAL A 253 19.22 4.00 -16.09
N VAL A 254 18.87 5.22 -16.51
CA VAL A 254 19.63 6.00 -17.49
C VAL A 254 21.02 6.31 -16.98
N ILE A 255 21.17 6.77 -15.75
CA ILE A 255 22.48 7.02 -15.13
C ILE A 255 23.31 5.75 -15.09
N ALA A 256 22.72 4.62 -14.69
CA ALA A 256 23.38 3.33 -14.69
C ALA A 256 23.93 2.94 -16.06
N ALA A 257 23.12 3.10 -17.11
CA ALA A 257 23.53 2.82 -18.50
C ALA A 257 24.69 3.69 -18.94
N VAL A 258 24.67 5.00 -18.64
CA VAL A 258 25.74 5.95 -18.94
C VAL A 258 27.04 5.56 -18.22
N VAL A 259 26.97 5.26 -16.92
CA VAL A 259 28.12 4.86 -16.11
C VAL A 259 28.76 3.60 -16.69
N ILE A 260 27.97 2.57 -17.00
CA ILE A 260 28.45 1.33 -17.62
C ILE A 260 29.08 1.64 -18.98
N GLY A 261 28.46 2.47 -19.80
CA GLY A 261 28.98 2.89 -21.10
C GLY A 261 30.34 3.57 -20.99
N ILE A 262 30.51 4.49 -20.04
CA ILE A 262 31.80 5.15 -19.77
C ILE A 262 32.87 4.14 -19.36
N PHE A 263 32.57 3.19 -18.49
CA PHE A 263 33.52 2.15 -18.10
C PHE A 263 33.94 1.30 -19.28
N ILE A 264 33.01 0.85 -20.12
CA ILE A 264 33.31 0.06 -21.34
C ILE A 264 34.19 0.87 -22.28
N TYR A 265 33.85 2.15 -22.49
CA TYR A 265 34.65 3.06 -23.32
C TYR A 265 36.09 3.21 -22.82
N VAL A 266 36.28 3.50 -21.54
CA VAL A 266 37.60 3.65 -20.92
C VAL A 266 38.42 2.36 -21.01
N LEU A 267 37.80 1.19 -20.75
CA LEU A 267 38.47 -0.11 -20.88
C LEU A 267 38.93 -0.38 -22.33
N THR A 268 38.07 -0.04 -23.30
CA THR A 268 38.39 -0.24 -24.73
C THR A 268 39.51 0.69 -25.15
N MET A 269 39.49 1.97 -24.76
CA MET A 269 40.55 2.94 -25.05
C MET A 269 41.92 2.49 -24.50
N GLN A 270 41.99 1.98 -23.30
CA GLN A 270 43.21 1.45 -22.68
C GLN A 270 43.82 0.28 -23.43
N LYS A 271 43.01 -0.49 -24.19
CA LYS A 271 43.44 -1.63 -25.00
C LYS A 271 43.73 -1.26 -26.48
N SER A 272 43.51 -0.05 -26.86
CA SER A 272 43.64 0.43 -28.25
C SER A 272 45.02 0.10 -28.85
N SER A 273 46.10 0.30 -28.08
CA SER A 273 47.46 0.00 -28.53
C SER A 273 47.68 -1.50 -28.79
N MET A 274 47.08 -2.38 -27.99
CA MET A 274 47.16 -3.83 -28.14
C MET A 274 46.36 -4.32 -29.36
N PHE A 275 45.21 -3.71 -29.62
CA PHE A 275 44.44 -3.96 -30.84
C PHE A 275 45.18 -3.53 -32.10
N GLY A 276 45.93 -2.42 -32.04
CA GLY A 276 46.82 -1.98 -33.13
C GLY A 276 47.88 -2.99 -33.46
N VAL A 277 48.55 -3.57 -32.47
CA VAL A 277 49.56 -4.62 -32.65
C VAL A 277 48.96 -5.92 -33.23
N MET A 278 47.82 -6.34 -32.71
CA MET A 278 47.11 -7.57 -33.23
C MET A 278 46.68 -7.37 -34.69
N LYS A 279 46.23 -6.19 -35.08
CA LYS A 279 45.89 -5.85 -36.47
C LYS A 279 47.10 -5.82 -37.37
N ALA A 280 48.24 -5.37 -36.89
CA ALA A 280 49.53 -5.41 -37.62
C ALA A 280 50.06 -6.84 -37.82
N GLN A 281 49.65 -7.80 -36.95
CA GLN A 281 49.96 -9.23 -37.08
C GLN A 281 48.95 -10.01 -37.97
N GLY A 282 48.02 -9.31 -38.64
CA GLY A 282 47.10 -9.89 -39.61
C GLY A 282 45.85 -10.55 -38.99
N ILE A 283 45.54 -10.28 -37.72
CA ILE A 283 44.32 -10.78 -37.10
C ILE A 283 43.15 -9.91 -37.57
N SER A 284 42.23 -10.50 -38.34
CA SER A 284 41.03 -9.84 -38.85
C SER A 284 40.08 -9.43 -37.71
N SER A 285 39.51 -8.21 -37.76
CA SER A 285 38.40 -7.79 -36.93
C SER A 285 37.13 -8.33 -37.56
N GLY A 286 36.76 -9.59 -37.26
CA GLY A 286 35.47 -10.18 -37.57
C GLY A 286 34.54 -10.09 -36.38
#